data_9712b71ba829dfe73b809da7acff9d6b
#
_entry.id   9712b71ba829dfe73b809da7acff9d6b
#
_cell.length_a   1.000
_cell.length_b   1.000
_cell.length_c   1.000
_cell.angle_alpha   90.00
_cell.angle_beta   90.00
_cell.angle_gamma   90.00
#
_symmetry.space_group_name_H-M   'P 1'
#
loop_
_entity.id
_entity.type
_entity.pdbx_description
1 polymer ?
#
loop_
_entity_poly.entity_id
_entity_poly.type
_entity_poly.pdbx_seq_one_letter_code
_entity_poly.pdbx_strand_id
1 'polypeptide(L)'
;MRLTITIFVFLMVRVASCIHAEKFNSTAETSDPVARKLFIDPSSTSVALGKASLIVSPLTHRGGNYVGNYQLKVRPYFFKSEKGTLLLAASDDSVRKLQAGTAIDFTGKAVTRKDGKTHVVLGKATPSSGDRGSVTFSIITENGKMIFNASYHFETNSKR
;
A
#
# COMPACT_ATOMS: atom_id res chain seq x y z
N MET A 1 -34.95 62.56 -33.54
CA MET A 1 -34.46 61.96 -32.29
C MET A 1 -35.66 61.45 -31.53
N ARG A 2 -35.96 60.18 -31.61
CA ARG A 2 -37.10 59.58 -30.83
C ARG A 2 -36.53 58.43 -30.02
N LEU A 3 -36.57 58.62 -28.73
CA LEU A 3 -36.13 57.66 -27.70
C LEU A 3 -37.27 56.70 -27.41
N THR A 4 -37.11 55.43 -27.72
CA THR A 4 -38.08 54.39 -27.43
C THR A 4 -37.58 53.62 -26.21
N ILE A 5 -38.27 53.81 -25.09
CA ILE A 5 -38.03 53.11 -23.84
C ILE A 5 -38.83 51.83 -23.87
N THR A 6 -38.16 50.65 -23.94
CA THR A 6 -38.77 49.34 -23.81
C THR A 6 -38.72 48.88 -22.36
N ILE A 7 -39.89 48.83 -21.75
CA ILE A 7 -40.07 48.31 -20.38
C ILE A 7 -40.13 46.80 -20.44
N PHE A 8 -39.12 46.15 -19.85
CA PHE A 8 -39.10 44.68 -19.69
C PHE A 8 -39.76 44.33 -18.36
N VAL A 9 -40.98 43.80 -18.45
CA VAL A 9 -41.72 43.27 -17.30
C VAL A 9 -41.13 41.90 -16.96
N PHE A 10 -40.46 41.79 -15.84
CA PHE A 10 -39.92 40.55 -15.30
C PHE A 10 -41.04 39.79 -14.54
N LEU A 11 -41.56 38.75 -15.15
CA LEU A 11 -42.55 37.86 -14.54
C LEU A 11 -41.78 36.89 -13.61
N MET A 12 -41.81 37.13 -12.28
CA MET A 12 -41.28 36.21 -11.29
C MET A 12 -42.20 35.01 -11.13
N VAL A 13 -41.84 33.91 -11.76
CA VAL A 13 -42.47 32.61 -11.49
C VAL A 13 -41.75 32.02 -10.24
N ARG A 14 -42.46 32.01 -9.11
CA ARG A 14 -42.02 31.28 -7.90
C ARG A 14 -42.29 29.79 -8.14
N VAL A 15 -41.21 29.04 -8.43
CA VAL A 15 -41.23 27.58 -8.38
C VAL A 15 -41.02 27.17 -6.92
N ALA A 16 -42.09 26.67 -6.29
CA ALA A 16 -41.99 26.02 -4.99
C ALA A 16 -41.28 24.66 -5.19
N SER A 17 -39.99 24.63 -4.91
CA SER A 17 -39.25 23.36 -4.86
C SER A 17 -39.65 22.61 -3.60
N CYS A 18 -40.48 21.59 -3.73
CA CYS A 18 -40.62 20.53 -2.74
C CYS A 18 -39.25 19.88 -2.52
N ILE A 19 -38.61 20.22 -1.42
CA ILE A 19 -37.42 19.49 -0.94
C ILE A 19 -37.92 18.16 -0.40
N HIS A 20 -37.93 17.11 -1.25
CA HIS A 20 -37.91 15.74 -0.76
C HIS A 20 -36.61 15.52 -0.04
N ALA A 21 -36.65 15.48 1.28
CA ALA A 21 -35.55 14.97 2.07
C ALA A 21 -35.46 13.46 1.80
N GLU A 22 -34.66 13.09 0.79
CA GLU A 22 -34.20 11.73 0.68
C GLU A 22 -33.32 11.48 1.93
N LYS A 23 -33.91 10.67 2.81
CA LYS A 23 -33.16 10.02 3.88
C LYS A 23 -32.02 9.23 3.23
N PHE A 24 -30.84 9.84 3.17
CA PHE A 24 -29.62 9.11 2.90
C PHE A 24 -29.49 8.08 4.02
N ASN A 25 -30.01 6.88 3.76
CA ASN A 25 -29.63 5.70 4.51
C ASN A 25 -28.15 5.50 4.18
N SER A 26 -27.29 6.13 4.97
CA SER A 26 -25.91 5.75 5.08
C SER A 26 -25.93 4.34 5.68
N THR A 27 -26.06 3.35 4.82
CA THR A 27 -25.64 2.00 5.12
C THR A 27 -24.15 2.14 5.32
N ALA A 28 -23.74 2.30 6.59
CA ALA A 28 -22.35 2.13 6.98
C ALA A 28 -21.99 0.71 6.50
N GLU A 29 -21.36 0.62 5.33
CA GLU A 29 -20.63 -0.58 4.95
C GLU A 29 -19.67 -0.84 6.11
N THR A 30 -19.99 -1.85 6.89
CA THR A 30 -19.09 -2.41 7.88
C THR A 30 -17.98 -3.07 7.07
N SER A 31 -17.10 -2.24 6.53
CA SER A 31 -15.92 -2.73 5.86
C SER A 31 -15.08 -3.42 6.92
N ASP A 32 -14.87 -4.71 6.75
CA ASP A 32 -13.96 -5.48 7.59
C ASP A 32 -12.66 -4.70 7.79
N PRO A 33 -12.17 -4.61 9.03
CA PRO A 33 -10.99 -3.81 9.32
C PRO A 33 -9.80 -4.34 8.51
N VAL A 34 -9.27 -3.50 7.65
CA VAL A 34 -8.04 -3.80 6.90
C VAL A 34 -6.92 -4.12 7.90
N ALA A 35 -6.19 -5.19 7.65
CA ALA A 35 -5.10 -5.62 8.51
C ALA A 35 -4.09 -4.49 8.74
N ARG A 36 -3.90 -4.12 10.02
CA ARG A 36 -3.08 -2.97 10.40
C ARG A 36 -1.59 -3.24 10.40
N LYS A 37 -1.19 -4.49 10.66
CA LYS A 37 0.22 -4.90 10.64
C LYS A 37 0.43 -6.09 9.73
N LEU A 38 1.55 -6.05 9.02
CA LEU A 38 2.04 -7.10 8.13
C LEU A 38 3.43 -7.51 8.61
N PHE A 39 3.60 -8.80 8.83
CA PHE A 39 4.87 -9.43 9.16
C PHE A 39 5.40 -10.16 7.94
N ILE A 40 6.67 -10.00 7.65
CA ILE A 40 7.39 -10.71 6.56
C ILE A 40 8.55 -11.45 7.20
N ASP A 41 8.60 -12.75 6.98
CA ASP A 41 9.66 -13.59 7.55
C ASP A 41 11.02 -13.24 6.94
N PRO A 42 12.10 -13.38 7.70
CA PRO A 42 13.46 -13.18 7.19
C PRO A 42 13.72 -14.11 6.00
N SER A 43 14.31 -13.54 4.94
CA SER A 43 14.60 -14.30 3.73
C SER A 43 16.01 -14.03 3.22
N SER A 44 16.49 -14.89 2.32
CA SER A 44 17.80 -14.71 1.75
C SER A 44 17.86 -15.21 0.31
N THR A 45 18.77 -14.62 -0.46
CA THR A 45 19.01 -14.97 -1.86
C THR A 45 20.50 -15.01 -2.15
N SER A 46 20.87 -15.81 -3.14
CA SER A 46 22.24 -15.79 -3.67
C SER A 46 22.45 -14.56 -4.55
N VAL A 47 23.59 -13.94 -4.43
CA VAL A 47 24.07 -12.86 -5.30
C VAL A 47 25.42 -13.26 -5.89
N ALA A 48 25.85 -12.60 -6.98
CA ALA A 48 27.00 -13.02 -7.80
C ALA A 48 28.23 -13.52 -7.03
N LEU A 49 28.52 -12.98 -5.86
CA LEU A 49 29.68 -13.35 -5.05
C LEU A 49 29.33 -13.61 -3.58
N GLY A 50 28.13 -14.10 -3.29
CA GLY A 50 27.78 -14.36 -1.90
C GLY A 50 26.28 -14.54 -1.64
N LYS A 51 25.85 -14.09 -0.45
CA LYS A 51 24.47 -14.23 0.02
C LYS A 51 23.96 -12.88 0.54
N ALA A 52 22.77 -12.48 0.07
CA ALA A 52 22.04 -11.37 0.62
C ALA A 52 20.92 -11.89 1.54
N SER A 53 20.81 -11.34 2.74
CA SER A 53 19.74 -11.67 3.70
C SER A 53 18.94 -10.41 4.01
N LEU A 54 17.63 -10.50 3.92
CA LEU A 54 16.68 -9.41 4.17
C LEU A 54 15.88 -9.70 5.43
N ILE A 55 15.83 -8.72 6.31
CA ILE A 55 15.02 -8.71 7.54
C ILE A 55 14.15 -7.49 7.47
N VAL A 56 12.84 -7.66 7.62
CA VAL A 56 11.85 -6.58 7.63
C VAL A 56 11.21 -6.54 9.00
N SER A 57 11.16 -5.36 9.63
CA SER A 57 10.39 -5.18 10.85
C SER A 57 8.89 -5.23 10.55
N PRO A 58 8.03 -5.45 11.54
CA PRO A 58 6.59 -5.37 11.32
C PRO A 58 6.22 -4.07 10.61
N LEU A 59 5.51 -4.20 9.50
CA LEU A 59 5.04 -3.08 8.69
C LEU A 59 3.68 -2.64 9.19
N THR A 60 3.48 -1.34 9.33
CA THR A 60 2.20 -0.75 9.75
C THR A 60 1.49 -0.14 8.55
N HIS A 61 0.21 -0.43 8.40
CA HIS A 61 -0.63 0.15 7.34
C HIS A 61 -0.98 1.60 7.66
N ARG A 62 -0.68 2.52 6.74
CA ARG A 62 -0.97 3.96 6.85
C ARG A 62 -1.22 4.54 5.47
N GLY A 63 -2.43 5.10 5.25
CA GLY A 63 -2.74 5.84 4.03
C GLY A 63 -2.48 5.05 2.73
N GLY A 64 -2.92 3.79 2.65
CA GLY A 64 -2.74 2.95 1.47
C GLY A 64 -1.32 2.41 1.28
N ASN A 65 -0.48 2.46 2.33
CA ASN A 65 0.88 1.95 2.30
C ASN A 65 1.20 1.15 3.55
N TYR A 66 2.02 0.11 3.42
CA TYR A 66 2.69 -0.54 4.53
C TYR A 66 4.07 0.06 4.73
N VAL A 67 4.36 0.55 5.93
CA VAL A 67 5.61 1.25 6.26
C VAL A 67 6.30 0.58 7.45
N GLY A 68 7.60 0.36 7.34
CA GLY A 68 8.43 -0.17 8.41
C GLY A 68 9.92 -0.05 8.07
N ASN A 69 10.76 -0.73 8.84
CA ASN A 69 12.20 -0.72 8.60
C ASN A 69 12.65 -2.02 7.94
N TYR A 70 13.74 -1.94 7.18
CA TYR A 70 14.40 -3.11 6.64
C TYR A 70 15.90 -3.10 6.98
N GLN A 71 16.48 -4.29 6.96
CA GLN A 71 17.91 -4.51 7.01
C GLN A 71 18.28 -5.52 5.94
N LEU A 72 19.15 -5.12 5.02
CA LEU A 72 19.79 -5.97 4.01
C LEU A 72 21.24 -6.23 4.43
N LYS A 73 21.59 -7.50 4.64
CA LYS A 73 22.95 -7.94 4.97
C LYS A 73 23.52 -8.68 3.76
N VAL A 74 24.68 -8.24 3.28
CA VAL A 74 25.38 -8.90 2.15
C VAL A 74 26.67 -9.51 2.68
N ARG A 75 26.87 -10.80 2.49
CA ARG A 75 28.08 -11.52 2.91
C ARG A 75 28.78 -12.13 1.67
N PRO A 76 30.11 -12.08 1.60
CA PRO A 76 31.07 -11.53 2.58
C PRO A 76 31.21 -9.99 2.56
N TYR A 77 30.52 -9.29 1.65
CA TYR A 77 30.69 -7.85 1.42
C TYR A 77 29.84 -7.00 2.37
N PHE A 78 30.25 -6.90 3.63
CA PHE A 78 29.51 -6.15 4.66
C PHE A 78 29.30 -4.67 4.34
N PHE A 79 30.19 -4.06 3.55
CA PHE A 79 30.08 -2.66 3.10
C PHE A 79 28.90 -2.42 2.14
N LYS A 80 28.36 -3.49 1.53
CA LYS A 80 27.13 -3.45 0.72
C LYS A 80 25.86 -3.67 1.55
N SER A 81 25.98 -3.83 2.87
CA SER A 81 24.84 -3.99 3.76
C SER A 81 24.17 -2.66 4.04
N GLU A 82 22.86 -2.65 4.07
CA GLU A 82 22.03 -1.46 4.16
C GLU A 82 20.94 -1.61 5.24
N LYS A 83 20.51 -0.47 5.76
CA LYS A 83 19.36 -0.33 6.65
C LYS A 83 18.56 0.87 6.21
N GLY A 84 17.23 0.79 6.32
CA GLY A 84 16.43 1.91 5.92
C GLY A 84 14.94 1.72 6.20
N THR A 85 14.15 2.51 5.53
CA THR A 85 12.68 2.45 5.57
C THR A 85 12.17 1.75 4.33
N LEU A 86 11.27 0.80 4.52
CA LEU A 86 10.54 0.10 3.47
C LEU A 86 9.12 0.66 3.42
N LEU A 87 8.68 1.04 2.23
CA LEU A 87 7.34 1.49 1.94
C LEU A 87 6.79 0.64 0.81
N LEU A 88 5.71 -0.09 1.06
CA LEU A 88 5.00 -0.92 0.08
C LEU A 88 3.64 -0.30 -0.20
N ALA A 89 3.36 0.03 -1.46
CA ALA A 89 2.06 0.55 -1.87
C ALA A 89 1.06 -0.61 -1.91
N ALA A 90 0.05 -0.55 -1.05
CA ALA A 90 -1.03 -1.51 -0.96
C ALA A 90 -2.29 -0.81 -0.47
N SER A 91 -3.18 -0.51 -1.41
CA SER A 91 -4.48 0.08 -1.08
C SER A 91 -5.32 -0.87 -0.22
N ASP A 92 -6.28 -0.32 0.51
CA ASP A 92 -7.22 -1.12 1.30
C ASP A 92 -7.92 -2.18 0.47
N ASP A 93 -8.28 -1.85 -0.78
CA ASP A 93 -8.89 -2.79 -1.72
C ASP A 93 -7.93 -3.94 -2.09
N SER A 94 -6.66 -3.65 -2.33
CA SER A 94 -5.63 -4.67 -2.59
C SER A 94 -5.46 -5.60 -1.39
N VAL A 95 -5.45 -5.05 -0.16
CA VAL A 95 -5.34 -5.85 1.05
C VAL A 95 -6.57 -6.74 1.24
N ARG A 96 -7.79 -6.23 1.00
CA ARG A 96 -9.02 -7.02 1.05
C ARG A 96 -9.01 -8.17 0.03
N LYS A 97 -8.58 -7.90 -1.22
CA LYS A 97 -8.41 -8.93 -2.25
C LYS A 97 -7.47 -10.02 -1.80
N LEU A 98 -6.33 -9.65 -1.20
CA LEU A 98 -5.36 -10.60 -0.67
C LEU A 98 -5.96 -11.45 0.47
N GLN A 99 -6.69 -10.83 1.40
CA GLN A 99 -7.39 -11.51 2.49
C GLN A 99 -8.53 -12.43 1.97
N ALA A 100 -9.15 -12.07 0.85
CA ALA A 100 -10.15 -12.88 0.16
C ALA A 100 -9.55 -14.02 -0.69
N GLY A 101 -8.24 -14.22 -0.68
CA GLY A 101 -7.59 -15.31 -1.39
C GLY A 101 -7.11 -14.96 -2.80
N THR A 102 -7.12 -13.70 -3.20
CA THR A 102 -6.66 -13.26 -4.52
C THR A 102 -5.22 -12.78 -4.46
N ALA A 103 -4.36 -13.30 -5.32
CA ALA A 103 -2.99 -12.82 -5.44
C ALA A 103 -2.96 -11.37 -5.97
N ILE A 104 -2.04 -10.57 -5.45
CA ILE A 104 -1.86 -9.18 -5.85
C ILE A 104 -0.41 -8.89 -6.22
N ASP A 105 -0.21 -8.01 -7.18
CA ASP A 105 1.06 -7.37 -7.45
C ASP A 105 1.12 -6.04 -6.68
N PHE A 106 2.31 -5.69 -6.20
CA PHE A 106 2.53 -4.45 -5.49
C PHE A 106 3.86 -3.81 -5.88
N THR A 107 3.95 -2.51 -5.65
CA THR A 107 5.18 -1.74 -5.82
C THR A 107 5.59 -1.13 -4.50
N GLY A 108 6.82 -0.67 -4.41
CA GLY A 108 7.31 -0.02 -3.20
C GLY A 108 8.65 0.67 -3.39
N LYS A 109 9.14 1.20 -2.29
CA LYS A 109 10.44 1.88 -2.21
C LYS A 109 11.16 1.45 -0.94
N ALA A 110 12.45 1.17 -1.07
CA ALA A 110 13.37 0.98 0.05
C ALA A 110 14.32 2.19 0.08
N VAL A 111 14.24 3.00 1.13
CA VAL A 111 15.05 4.21 1.28
C VAL A 111 16.16 3.94 2.30
N THR A 112 17.40 4.01 1.89
CA THR A 112 18.56 3.77 2.77
C THR A 112 18.71 4.89 3.79
N ARG A 113 19.02 4.54 5.03
CA ARG A 113 19.24 5.53 6.10
C ARG A 113 20.55 6.28 5.96
N LYS A 114 21.56 5.66 5.34
CA LYS A 114 22.93 6.19 5.28
C LYS A 114 23.05 7.39 4.34
N ASP A 115 22.47 7.30 3.17
CA ASP A 115 22.66 8.24 2.07
C ASP A 115 21.36 8.67 1.39
N GLY A 116 20.20 8.19 1.89
CA GLY A 116 18.90 8.53 1.34
C GLY A 116 18.60 7.91 -0.04
N LYS A 117 19.45 7.02 -0.53
CA LYS A 117 19.21 6.35 -1.82
C LYS A 117 17.89 5.59 -1.79
N THR A 118 17.20 5.63 -2.90
CA THR A 118 15.91 4.94 -3.06
C THR A 118 16.06 3.79 -4.05
N HIS A 119 15.70 2.60 -3.61
CA HIS A 119 15.61 1.40 -4.43
C HIS A 119 14.15 1.10 -4.74
N VAL A 120 13.86 0.73 -5.99
CA VAL A 120 12.54 0.30 -6.39
C VAL A 120 12.30 -1.13 -5.88
N VAL A 121 11.12 -1.35 -5.31
CA VAL A 121 10.65 -2.66 -4.87
C VAL A 121 9.45 -3.05 -5.73
N LEU A 122 9.50 -4.24 -6.32
CA LEU A 122 8.40 -4.84 -7.06
C LEU A 122 8.11 -6.20 -6.46
N GLY A 123 6.84 -6.56 -6.29
CA GLY A 123 6.54 -7.85 -5.71
C GLY A 123 5.16 -8.37 -6.04
N LYS A 124 4.98 -9.66 -5.69
CA LYS A 124 3.72 -10.39 -5.78
C LYS A 124 3.47 -11.09 -4.46
N ALA A 125 2.28 -10.92 -3.91
CA ALA A 125 1.82 -11.65 -2.75
C ALA A 125 0.76 -12.67 -3.18
N THR A 126 0.94 -13.93 -2.74
CA THR A 126 0.03 -15.03 -3.03
C THR A 126 -0.49 -15.59 -1.73
N PRO A 127 -1.79 -15.47 -1.42
CA PRO A 127 -2.35 -15.95 -0.18
C PRO A 127 -2.41 -17.49 -0.16
N SER A 128 -2.18 -18.07 1.02
CA SER A 128 -2.48 -19.47 1.34
C SER A 128 -3.70 -19.59 2.24
N SER A 129 -4.02 -18.53 3.01
CA SER A 129 -5.24 -18.33 3.76
C SER A 129 -5.49 -16.82 3.89
N GLY A 130 -6.62 -16.40 4.51
CA GLY A 130 -6.97 -14.98 4.59
C GLY A 130 -5.97 -14.11 5.36
N ASP A 131 -5.17 -14.70 6.24
CA ASP A 131 -4.22 -13.97 7.09
C ASP A 131 -2.74 -14.23 6.77
N ARG A 132 -2.41 -15.17 5.86
CA ARG A 132 -1.03 -15.53 5.55
C ARG A 132 -0.84 -16.04 4.12
N GLY A 133 0.41 -16.02 3.66
CA GLY A 133 0.78 -16.52 2.34
C GLY A 133 2.26 -16.39 2.06
N SER A 134 2.60 -16.48 0.79
CA SER A 134 3.96 -16.26 0.29
C SER A 134 4.06 -14.91 -0.39
N VAL A 135 5.24 -14.32 -0.32
CA VAL A 135 5.56 -13.08 -1.02
C VAL A 135 6.90 -13.22 -1.73
N THR A 136 6.90 -12.87 -3.00
CA THR A 136 8.13 -12.72 -3.78
C THR A 136 8.31 -11.24 -4.07
N PHE A 137 9.44 -10.68 -3.72
CA PHE A 137 9.76 -9.30 -4.07
C PHE A 137 11.19 -9.11 -4.54
N SER A 138 11.36 -8.12 -5.39
CA SER A 138 12.61 -7.74 -6.00
C SER A 138 13.02 -6.38 -5.51
N ILE A 139 14.24 -6.24 -5.05
CA ILE A 139 14.86 -4.93 -4.78
C ILE A 139 15.82 -4.64 -5.94
N ILE A 140 15.56 -3.54 -6.63
CA ILE A 140 16.36 -3.09 -7.77
C ILE A 140 17.33 -2.03 -7.27
N THR A 141 18.61 -2.37 -7.29
CA THR A 141 19.71 -1.49 -6.88
C THR A 141 20.60 -1.16 -8.08
N GLU A 142 21.52 -0.23 -7.91
CA GLU A 142 22.58 0.07 -8.92
C GLU A 142 23.43 -1.17 -9.27
N ASN A 143 23.56 -2.12 -8.34
CA ASN A 143 24.34 -3.34 -8.49
C ASN A 143 23.54 -4.53 -9.05
N GLY A 144 22.29 -4.30 -9.44
CA GLY A 144 21.42 -5.31 -10.02
C GLY A 144 20.14 -5.58 -9.20
N LYS A 145 19.42 -6.62 -9.62
CA LYS A 145 18.16 -7.05 -9.04
C LYS A 145 18.40 -8.21 -8.08
N MET A 146 17.89 -8.07 -6.85
CA MET A 146 17.86 -9.14 -5.86
C MET A 146 16.43 -9.61 -5.66
N ILE A 147 16.19 -10.93 -5.77
CA ILE A 147 14.87 -11.53 -5.61
C ILE A 147 14.83 -12.29 -4.29
N PHE A 148 13.82 -11.99 -3.46
CA PHE A 148 13.58 -12.60 -2.17
C PHE A 148 12.24 -13.31 -2.17
N ASN A 149 12.22 -14.53 -1.64
CA ASN A 149 11.01 -15.29 -1.37
C ASN A 149 10.86 -15.42 0.14
N ALA A 150 9.71 -15.07 0.66
CA ALA A 150 9.40 -15.09 2.08
C ALA A 150 7.95 -15.52 2.32
N SER A 151 7.62 -15.87 3.55
CA SER A 151 6.23 -15.95 4.01
C SER A 151 5.82 -14.60 4.59
N TYR A 152 4.54 -14.34 4.56
CA TYR A 152 3.95 -13.21 5.25
C TYR A 152 2.76 -13.65 6.09
N HIS A 153 2.46 -12.86 7.13
CA HIS A 153 1.20 -12.97 7.85
C HIS A 153 0.73 -11.59 8.35
N PHE A 154 -0.59 -11.44 8.44
CA PHE A 154 -1.21 -10.28 9.03
C PHE A 154 -1.40 -10.47 10.54
N GLU A 155 -1.36 -9.37 11.30
CA GLU A 155 -1.75 -9.40 12.70
C GLU A 155 -3.23 -9.78 12.81
N THR A 156 -3.50 -10.94 13.39
CA THR A 156 -4.86 -11.36 13.68
C THR A 156 -5.35 -10.60 14.91
N ASN A 157 -6.37 -9.73 14.74
CA ASN A 157 -7.09 -9.17 15.88
C ASN A 157 -7.87 -10.30 16.55
N SER A 158 -7.21 -11.03 17.43
CA SER A 158 -7.91 -11.92 18.35
C SER A 158 -8.75 -11.05 19.27
N LYS A 159 -10.04 -10.87 18.95
CA LYS A 159 -11.00 -10.34 19.94
C LYS A 159 -11.02 -11.33 21.11
N ARG A 160 -10.43 -10.91 22.23
CA ARG A 160 -10.74 -11.51 23.54
C ARG A 160 -12.13 -11.08 23.97
#